data_f4d019103ce8ee396efce83e8dcec1eb
#
_entry.id   f4d019103ce8ee396efce83e8dcec1eb
#
_cell.length_a   1.000
_cell.length_b   1.000
_cell.length_c   1.000
_cell.angle_alpha   90.00
_cell.angle_beta   90.00
_cell.angle_gamma   90.00
#
_symmetry.space_group_name_H-M   'P 1'
#
loop_
_entity.id
_entity.type
_entity.pdbx_description
1 polymer ?
#
loop_
_entity_poly.entity_id
_entity_poly.type
_entity_poly.pdbx_seq_one_letter_code
_entity_poly.pdbx_strand_id
1 'polypeptide(L)'
;NRKNKAKITDIEKERYHGPLITNGVSLGYIKIYPWIALALTGFLYVGGTYEDNLGIFKGLSLFCGVVNILGVIISFIPYLVNAWKALTYYLIALTVLSLVISLNFICLLMVISDGSPIGAKEVYQSSLTPFYVIFMLLLFIIACGLYSWYYLPKNQGKVWKINQWETYGVKAKSKKKELLFNFSAIFGVVMFIPALLTGYVVNIMGVLLGILFTLTFPAVVIDAIYAAIYIKKHPDSDELA
;
A
#
# COMPACT_ATOMS: atom_id res chain seq x y z
N ASN A 1 -19.87 16.90 32.33
CA ASN A 1 -19.25 15.57 32.50
C ASN A 1 -20.08 14.42 31.90
N ARG A 2 -21.43 14.46 31.89
CA ARG A 2 -22.24 13.40 31.25
C ARG A 2 -22.17 13.39 29.71
N LYS A 3 -22.11 14.57 29.07
CA LYS A 3 -21.97 14.68 27.60
C LYS A 3 -20.61 14.15 27.07
N ASN A 4 -19.54 14.30 27.87
CA ASN A 4 -18.23 13.74 27.48
C ASN A 4 -18.15 12.21 27.67
N LYS A 5 -18.84 11.66 28.69
CA LYS A 5 -18.92 10.19 28.86
C LYS A 5 -19.75 9.52 27.78
N ALA A 6 -20.86 10.12 27.33
CA ALA A 6 -21.66 9.60 26.21
C ALA A 6 -20.86 9.61 24.90
N LYS A 7 -20.09 10.67 24.65
CA LYS A 7 -19.22 10.77 23.45
C LYS A 7 -18.07 9.76 23.44
N ILE A 8 -17.52 9.41 24.62
CA ILE A 8 -16.46 8.41 24.75
C ILE A 8 -17.01 7.00 24.54
N THR A 9 -18.21 6.69 25.06
CA THR A 9 -18.86 5.38 24.88
C THR A 9 -19.31 5.12 23.44
N ASP A 10 -19.65 6.15 22.67
CA ASP A 10 -19.97 5.99 21.25
C ASP A 10 -18.72 5.79 20.39
N ILE A 11 -17.60 6.43 20.74
CA ILE A 11 -16.29 6.26 20.07
C ILE A 11 -15.69 4.87 20.36
N GLU A 12 -15.97 4.28 21.53
CA GLU A 12 -15.50 2.93 21.88
C GLU A 12 -16.24 1.82 21.10
N LYS A 13 -17.38 2.14 20.50
CA LYS A 13 -18.19 1.19 19.71
C LYS A 13 -17.80 1.14 18.24
N GLU A 14 -17.19 2.21 17.72
CA GLU A 14 -16.77 2.27 16.32
C GLU A 14 -15.31 1.80 16.16
N ARG A 15 -15.08 0.99 15.13
CA ARG A 15 -13.72 0.59 14.78
C ARG A 15 -12.90 1.84 14.39
N TYR A 16 -11.78 2.05 15.08
CA TYR A 16 -10.83 3.09 14.71
C TYR A 16 -10.20 2.81 13.33
N HIS A 17 -10.13 3.82 12.49
CA HIS A 17 -9.44 3.78 11.21
C HIS A 17 -8.16 4.61 11.28
N GLY A 18 -7.12 4.15 10.58
CA GLY A 18 -5.84 4.86 10.52
C GLY A 18 -5.93 6.23 9.84
N PRO A 19 -4.90 7.06 10.01
CA PRO A 19 -4.95 8.47 9.61
C PRO A 19 -5.05 8.71 8.09
N LEU A 20 -4.72 7.73 7.25
CA LEU A 20 -4.82 7.81 5.78
C LEU A 20 -6.06 7.12 5.20
N ILE A 21 -6.87 6.46 6.04
CA ILE A 21 -8.02 5.68 5.60
C ILE A 21 -9.27 6.33 6.18
N THR A 22 -10.14 6.88 5.33
CA THR A 22 -11.36 7.56 5.75
C THR A 22 -12.46 6.60 6.16
N ASN A 23 -12.60 5.48 5.46
CA ASN A 23 -13.70 4.53 5.66
C ASN A 23 -13.25 3.13 6.14
N GLY A 24 -11.95 2.95 6.41
CA GLY A 24 -11.39 1.66 6.77
C GLY A 24 -11.48 0.59 5.67
N VAL A 25 -10.69 -0.46 5.83
CA VAL A 25 -10.74 -1.62 4.94
C VAL A 25 -11.99 -2.45 5.25
N SER A 26 -12.82 -2.71 4.24
CA SER A 26 -13.99 -3.55 4.32
C SER A 26 -13.75 -4.93 3.70
N LEU A 27 -14.61 -5.91 4.01
CA LEU A 27 -14.58 -7.24 3.37
C LEU A 27 -14.75 -7.16 1.85
N GLY A 28 -15.38 -6.09 1.34
CA GLY A 28 -15.54 -5.86 -0.11
C GLY A 28 -14.21 -5.75 -0.87
N TYR A 29 -13.12 -5.43 -0.20
CA TYR A 29 -11.77 -5.35 -0.80
C TYR A 29 -11.30 -6.69 -1.38
N ILE A 30 -11.75 -7.83 -0.83
CA ILE A 30 -11.44 -9.16 -1.36
C ILE A 30 -11.98 -9.37 -2.80
N LYS A 31 -12.99 -8.61 -3.21
CA LYS A 31 -13.57 -8.71 -4.55
C LYS A 31 -12.77 -7.96 -5.62
N ILE A 32 -11.90 -7.03 -5.23
CA ILE A 32 -11.21 -6.12 -6.16
C ILE A 32 -9.70 -6.34 -6.14
N TYR A 33 -9.07 -6.28 -4.97
CA TYR A 33 -7.61 -6.30 -4.86
C TYR A 33 -6.95 -7.57 -5.39
N PRO A 34 -7.48 -8.80 -5.15
CA PRO A 34 -6.87 -10.02 -5.69
C PRO A 34 -6.81 -10.05 -7.21
N TRP A 35 -7.80 -9.50 -7.90
CA TRP A 35 -7.82 -9.42 -9.36
C TRP A 35 -6.73 -8.49 -9.89
N ILE A 36 -6.61 -7.30 -9.32
CA ILE A 36 -5.59 -6.34 -9.72
C ILE A 36 -4.20 -6.92 -9.44
N ALA A 37 -4.00 -7.48 -8.26
CA ALA A 37 -2.73 -8.06 -7.86
C ALA A 37 -2.38 -9.30 -8.70
N LEU A 38 -3.36 -10.14 -9.03
CA LEU A 38 -3.17 -11.32 -9.89
C LEU A 38 -2.77 -10.92 -11.32
N ALA A 39 -3.44 -9.90 -11.89
CA ALA A 39 -3.09 -9.41 -13.21
C ALA A 39 -1.65 -8.89 -13.28
N LEU A 40 -1.23 -8.08 -12.29
CA LEU A 40 0.14 -7.57 -12.20
C LEU A 40 1.16 -8.68 -11.97
N THR A 41 0.89 -9.57 -11.02
CA THR A 41 1.79 -10.70 -10.71
C THR A 41 1.89 -11.66 -11.89
N GLY A 42 0.78 -11.93 -12.57
CA GLY A 42 0.75 -12.76 -13.77
C GLY A 42 1.55 -12.14 -14.91
N PHE A 43 1.39 -10.84 -15.14
CA PHE A 43 2.19 -10.13 -16.13
C PHE A 43 3.69 -10.20 -15.83
N LEU A 44 4.08 -9.97 -14.58
CA LEU A 44 5.48 -10.05 -14.16
C LEU A 44 6.02 -11.48 -14.26
N TYR A 45 5.22 -12.48 -13.89
CA TYR A 45 5.63 -13.89 -14.00
C TYR A 45 5.83 -14.31 -15.43
N VAL A 46 4.86 -14.02 -16.32
CA VAL A 46 4.93 -14.38 -17.75
C VAL A 46 6.05 -13.58 -18.44
N GLY A 47 6.14 -12.27 -18.21
CA GLY A 47 7.20 -11.42 -18.79
C GLY A 47 8.59 -11.82 -18.32
N GLY A 48 8.73 -12.27 -17.08
CA GLY A 48 10.01 -12.68 -16.53
C GLY A 48 10.41 -14.14 -16.82
N THR A 49 9.47 -15.02 -17.19
CA THR A 49 9.77 -16.44 -17.51
C THR A 49 10.36 -16.65 -18.90
N TYR A 50 10.39 -15.61 -19.74
CA TYR A 50 11.12 -15.68 -21.03
C TYR A 50 12.63 -15.90 -20.85
N GLU A 51 13.15 -15.65 -19.64
CA GLU A 51 14.52 -15.96 -19.28
C GLU A 51 14.56 -16.95 -18.11
N ASP A 52 15.27 -18.06 -18.26
CA ASP A 52 15.29 -19.22 -17.35
C ASP A 52 15.82 -18.94 -15.93
N ASN A 53 16.28 -17.73 -15.60
CA ASN A 53 17.02 -17.42 -14.39
C ASN A 53 16.45 -16.25 -13.53
N LEU A 54 15.14 -16.19 -13.34
CA LEU A 54 14.55 -15.21 -12.39
C LEU A 54 14.83 -15.50 -10.91
N GLY A 55 15.41 -16.66 -10.57
CA GLY A 55 15.87 -16.98 -9.21
C GLY A 55 14.82 -16.67 -8.13
N ILE A 56 15.21 -15.86 -7.15
CA ILE A 56 14.37 -15.46 -6.00
C ILE A 56 13.10 -14.72 -6.44
N PHE A 57 13.15 -13.86 -7.46
CA PHE A 57 11.99 -13.13 -7.95
C PHE A 57 10.91 -14.04 -8.54
N LYS A 58 11.30 -15.16 -9.17
CA LYS A 58 10.35 -16.16 -9.67
C LYS A 58 9.58 -16.82 -8.52
N GLY A 59 10.30 -17.23 -7.47
CA GLY A 59 9.68 -17.78 -6.26
C GLY A 59 8.74 -16.83 -5.57
N LEU A 60 9.14 -15.54 -5.47
CA LEU A 60 8.33 -14.50 -4.88
C LEU A 60 7.06 -14.21 -5.70
N SER A 61 7.19 -14.15 -7.04
CA SER A 61 6.03 -13.96 -7.93
C SER A 61 5.07 -15.15 -7.87
N LEU A 62 5.58 -16.38 -7.79
CA LEU A 62 4.75 -17.58 -7.59
C LEU A 62 3.99 -17.51 -6.26
N PHE A 63 4.67 -17.18 -5.17
CA PHE A 63 4.02 -17.01 -3.88
C PHE A 63 2.91 -15.96 -3.93
N CYS A 64 3.19 -14.78 -4.50
CA CYS A 64 2.19 -13.72 -4.72
C CYS A 64 1.03 -14.22 -5.58
N GLY A 65 1.32 -14.96 -6.66
CA GLY A 65 0.30 -15.56 -7.52
C GLY A 65 -0.64 -16.50 -6.77
N VAL A 66 -0.09 -17.41 -5.96
CA VAL A 66 -0.89 -18.34 -5.13
C VAL A 66 -1.79 -17.56 -4.15
N VAL A 67 -1.25 -16.58 -3.44
CA VAL A 67 -2.04 -15.73 -2.52
C VAL A 67 -3.19 -15.05 -3.25
N ASN A 68 -2.93 -14.49 -4.42
CA ASN A 68 -3.93 -13.78 -5.21
C ASN A 68 -5.01 -14.72 -5.78
N ILE A 69 -4.63 -15.91 -6.25
CA ILE A 69 -5.57 -16.95 -6.70
C ILE A 69 -6.47 -17.38 -5.54
N LEU A 70 -5.93 -17.62 -4.36
CA LEU A 70 -6.73 -17.91 -3.16
C LEU A 70 -7.70 -16.77 -2.83
N GLY A 71 -7.25 -15.52 -2.93
CA GLY A 71 -8.09 -14.35 -2.75
C GLY A 71 -9.25 -14.31 -3.75
N VAL A 72 -8.98 -14.57 -5.02
CA VAL A 72 -10.01 -14.65 -6.07
C VAL A 72 -11.00 -15.77 -5.77
N ILE A 73 -10.54 -16.98 -5.46
CA ILE A 73 -11.43 -18.12 -5.16
C ILE A 73 -12.35 -17.80 -3.98
N ILE A 74 -11.80 -17.27 -2.88
CA ILE A 74 -12.57 -16.92 -1.68
C ILE A 74 -13.57 -15.81 -2.00
N SER A 75 -13.25 -14.85 -2.88
CA SER A 75 -14.16 -13.77 -3.26
C SER A 75 -15.46 -14.25 -3.90
N PHE A 76 -15.46 -15.43 -4.54
CA PHE A 76 -16.64 -16.05 -5.14
C PHE A 76 -17.53 -16.81 -4.14
N ILE A 77 -17.06 -17.01 -2.90
CA ILE A 77 -17.76 -17.77 -1.89
C ILE A 77 -18.17 -16.86 -0.72
N PRO A 78 -19.28 -16.09 -0.85
CA PRO A 78 -19.69 -15.12 0.18
C PRO A 78 -19.88 -15.77 1.56
N TYR A 79 -20.28 -17.03 1.59
CA TYR A 79 -20.41 -17.79 2.83
C TYR A 79 -19.08 -17.89 3.58
N LEU A 80 -17.96 -18.21 2.91
CA LEU A 80 -16.64 -18.29 3.55
C LEU A 80 -16.15 -16.92 3.99
N VAL A 81 -16.39 -15.87 3.17
CA VAL A 81 -16.02 -14.49 3.51
C VAL A 81 -16.67 -14.07 4.82
N ASN A 82 -17.95 -14.38 5.01
CA ASN A 82 -18.71 -14.00 6.20
C ASN A 82 -18.45 -14.93 7.40
N ALA A 83 -18.25 -16.23 7.16
CA ALA A 83 -17.96 -17.19 8.24
C ALA A 83 -16.56 -16.97 8.82
N TRP A 84 -15.59 -16.58 7.99
CA TRP A 84 -14.19 -16.43 8.39
C TRP A 84 -13.68 -14.99 8.18
N LYS A 85 -14.46 -14.01 8.66
CA LYS A 85 -14.17 -12.57 8.51
C LYS A 85 -12.71 -12.23 8.82
N ALA A 86 -12.18 -12.68 9.97
CA ALA A 86 -10.81 -12.38 10.39
C ALA A 86 -9.77 -12.95 9.42
N LEU A 87 -9.96 -14.18 8.93
CA LEU A 87 -9.07 -14.79 7.94
C LEU A 87 -9.13 -14.04 6.60
N THR A 88 -10.32 -13.62 6.20
CA THR A 88 -10.52 -12.81 4.99
C THR A 88 -9.77 -11.49 5.08
N TYR A 89 -9.75 -10.81 6.22
CA TYR A 89 -8.97 -9.59 6.40
C TYR A 89 -7.46 -9.84 6.35
N TYR A 90 -6.96 -10.95 6.91
CA TYR A 90 -5.56 -11.32 6.73
C TYR A 90 -5.22 -11.61 5.26
N LEU A 91 -6.13 -12.24 4.52
CA LEU A 91 -5.94 -12.49 3.10
C LEU A 91 -5.94 -11.19 2.29
N ILE A 92 -6.81 -10.23 2.63
CA ILE A 92 -6.77 -8.87 2.04
C ILE A 92 -5.42 -8.22 2.30
N ALA A 93 -4.90 -8.28 3.53
CA ALA A 93 -3.58 -7.74 3.87
C ALA A 93 -2.46 -8.38 3.04
N LEU A 94 -2.46 -9.71 2.88
CA LEU A 94 -1.49 -10.45 2.07
C LEU A 94 -1.62 -10.11 0.58
N THR A 95 -2.83 -9.95 0.07
CA THR A 95 -3.08 -9.55 -1.32
C THR A 95 -2.55 -8.14 -1.60
N VAL A 96 -2.80 -7.19 -0.68
CA VAL A 96 -2.27 -5.83 -0.80
C VAL A 96 -0.74 -5.84 -0.69
N LEU A 97 -0.16 -6.66 0.19
CA LEU A 97 1.29 -6.84 0.27
C LEU A 97 1.86 -7.38 -1.05
N SER A 98 1.21 -8.38 -1.66
CA SER A 98 1.59 -8.91 -2.97
C SER A 98 1.53 -7.85 -4.08
N LEU A 99 0.52 -6.98 -4.02
CA LEU A 99 0.40 -5.82 -4.91
C LEU A 99 1.58 -4.86 -4.74
N VAL A 100 1.96 -4.53 -3.50
CA VAL A 100 3.12 -3.67 -3.20
C VAL A 100 4.42 -4.27 -3.74
N ILE A 101 4.62 -5.57 -3.55
CA ILE A 101 5.80 -6.29 -4.06
C ILE A 101 5.85 -6.19 -5.59
N SER A 102 4.73 -6.47 -6.27
CA SER A 102 4.66 -6.41 -7.74
C SER A 102 4.90 -4.99 -8.27
N LEU A 103 4.30 -3.97 -7.66
CA LEU A 103 4.50 -2.57 -8.03
C LEU A 103 5.95 -2.13 -7.81
N ASN A 104 6.56 -2.48 -6.67
CA ASN A 104 7.96 -2.16 -6.42
C ASN A 104 8.92 -2.87 -7.37
N PHE A 105 8.57 -4.08 -7.82
CA PHE A 105 9.37 -4.77 -8.84
C PHE A 105 9.31 -4.02 -10.18
N ILE A 106 8.12 -3.54 -10.60
CA ILE A 106 7.99 -2.69 -11.80
C ILE A 106 8.81 -1.40 -11.63
N CYS A 107 8.72 -0.77 -10.46
CA CYS A 107 9.51 0.43 -10.18
C CYS A 107 11.02 0.15 -10.21
N LEU A 108 11.48 -1.01 -9.73
CA LEU A 108 12.86 -1.45 -9.83
C LEU A 108 13.31 -1.58 -11.29
N LEU A 109 12.48 -2.21 -12.14
CA LEU A 109 12.76 -2.28 -13.59
C LEU A 109 12.91 -0.89 -14.20
N MET A 110 12.06 0.06 -13.80
CA MET A 110 12.20 1.45 -14.24
C MET A 110 13.50 2.09 -13.75
N VAL A 111 13.94 1.81 -12.52
CA VAL A 111 15.17 2.39 -11.92
C VAL A 111 16.42 1.91 -12.63
N ILE A 112 16.47 0.64 -13.07
CA ILE A 112 17.64 0.07 -13.73
C ILE A 112 17.62 0.21 -15.26
N SER A 113 16.51 0.74 -15.83
CA SER A 113 16.33 0.90 -17.27
C SER A 113 17.37 1.85 -17.87
N ASP A 114 18.01 1.41 -18.92
CA ASP A 114 18.88 2.22 -19.79
C ASP A 114 18.24 2.54 -21.15
N GLY A 115 16.93 2.25 -21.28
CA GLY A 115 16.15 2.42 -22.50
C GLY A 115 16.12 1.17 -23.40
N SER A 116 16.86 0.12 -23.04
CA SER A 116 16.78 -1.20 -23.68
C SER A 116 15.75 -2.10 -23.00
N PRO A 117 15.26 -3.17 -23.64
CA PRO A 117 14.46 -4.18 -22.97
C PRO A 117 15.24 -4.81 -21.80
N ILE A 118 14.66 -4.76 -20.61
CA ILE A 118 15.30 -5.27 -19.39
C ILE A 118 14.95 -6.73 -19.22
N GLY A 119 15.97 -7.58 -19.18
CA GLY A 119 15.84 -8.97 -18.80
C GLY A 119 16.09 -9.21 -17.31
N ALA A 120 15.84 -10.41 -16.86
CA ALA A 120 16.12 -10.80 -15.47
C ALA A 120 17.60 -10.70 -15.10
N LYS A 121 18.49 -10.89 -16.07
CA LYS A 121 19.95 -10.82 -15.89
C LYS A 121 20.39 -9.43 -15.47
N GLU A 122 19.86 -8.39 -16.10
CA GLU A 122 20.17 -6.99 -15.78
C GLU A 122 19.75 -6.65 -14.36
N VAL A 123 18.59 -7.18 -13.87
CA VAL A 123 18.14 -6.99 -12.50
C VAL A 123 19.16 -7.51 -11.48
N TYR A 124 19.74 -8.68 -11.73
CA TYR A 124 20.73 -9.27 -10.80
C TYR A 124 22.14 -8.67 -10.95
N GLN A 125 22.49 -8.18 -12.13
CA GLN A 125 23.80 -7.59 -12.38
C GLN A 125 23.90 -6.13 -11.98
N SER A 126 22.78 -5.42 -11.89
CA SER A 126 22.75 -4.02 -11.50
C SER A 126 23.13 -3.84 -10.02
N SER A 127 24.14 -2.99 -9.78
CA SER A 127 24.48 -2.58 -8.42
C SER A 127 23.39 -1.76 -7.73
N LEU A 128 22.46 -1.19 -8.49
CA LEU A 128 21.33 -0.41 -7.96
C LEU A 128 20.26 -1.32 -7.33
N THR A 129 20.12 -2.55 -7.80
CA THR A 129 19.09 -3.49 -7.30
C THR A 129 19.14 -3.71 -5.78
N PRO A 130 20.28 -4.11 -5.17
CA PRO A 130 20.32 -4.33 -3.74
C PRO A 130 20.06 -3.04 -2.94
N PHE A 131 20.55 -1.89 -3.40
CA PHE A 131 20.29 -0.61 -2.74
C PHE A 131 18.80 -0.26 -2.78
N TYR A 132 18.16 -0.39 -3.93
CA TYR A 132 16.73 -0.13 -4.08
C TYR A 132 15.90 -1.06 -3.18
N VAL A 133 16.16 -2.37 -3.24
CA VAL A 133 15.41 -3.37 -2.46
C VAL A 133 15.55 -3.13 -0.97
N ILE A 134 16.77 -2.92 -0.47
CA ILE A 134 17.03 -2.66 0.95
C ILE A 134 16.35 -1.36 1.37
N PHE A 135 16.49 -0.30 0.59
CA PHE A 135 15.88 1.00 0.87
C PHE A 135 14.36 0.90 0.96
N MET A 136 13.70 0.28 -0.04
CA MET A 136 12.24 0.14 -0.06
C MET A 136 11.73 -0.77 1.06
N LEU A 137 12.47 -1.84 1.40
CA LEU A 137 12.14 -2.72 2.52
C LEU A 137 12.18 -1.98 3.86
N LEU A 138 13.24 -1.22 4.11
CA LEU A 138 13.37 -0.41 5.32
C LEU A 138 12.26 0.64 5.40
N LEU A 139 11.98 1.32 4.29
CA LEU A 139 10.92 2.31 4.20
C LEU A 139 9.55 1.68 4.49
N PHE A 140 9.28 0.48 3.96
CA PHE A 140 8.06 -0.27 4.21
C PHE A 140 7.91 -0.64 5.69
N ILE A 141 8.97 -1.14 6.32
CA ILE A 141 8.96 -1.49 7.75
C ILE A 141 8.69 -0.25 8.62
N ILE A 142 9.36 0.87 8.31
CA ILE A 142 9.15 2.14 9.01
C ILE A 142 7.69 2.61 8.84
N ALA A 143 7.15 2.57 7.62
CA ALA A 143 5.78 2.95 7.35
C ALA A 143 4.78 2.06 8.11
N CYS A 144 4.97 0.74 8.09
CA CYS A 144 4.14 -0.20 8.88
C CYS A 144 4.22 0.12 10.38
N GLY A 145 5.40 0.41 10.91
CA GLY A 145 5.60 0.80 12.31
C GLY A 145 4.86 2.10 12.67
N LEU A 146 4.98 3.12 11.80
CA LEU A 146 4.29 4.38 11.98
C LEU A 146 2.76 4.22 11.94
N TYR A 147 2.22 3.48 10.97
CA TYR A 147 0.78 3.23 10.91
C TYR A 147 0.30 2.42 12.11
N SER A 148 1.00 1.35 12.51
CA SER A 148 0.67 0.54 13.68
C SER A 148 0.64 1.38 14.97
N TRP A 149 1.52 2.37 15.10
CA TRP A 149 1.55 3.26 16.26
C TRP A 149 0.23 4.05 16.44
N TYR A 150 -0.47 4.40 15.34
CA TYR A 150 -1.75 5.09 15.40
C TYR A 150 -2.88 4.22 15.95
N TYR A 151 -2.81 2.90 15.80
CA TYR A 151 -3.82 1.96 16.31
C TYR A 151 -3.67 1.66 17.81
N LEU A 152 -2.60 2.14 18.46
CA LEU A 152 -2.48 2.02 19.91
C LEU A 152 -3.57 2.87 20.60
N PRO A 153 -4.24 2.37 21.67
CA PRO A 153 -5.36 3.04 22.33
C PRO A 153 -5.11 4.52 22.67
N LYS A 154 -3.88 4.84 23.12
CA LYS A 154 -3.48 6.21 23.48
C LYS A 154 -3.33 7.18 22.28
N ASN A 155 -3.28 6.64 21.07
CA ASN A 155 -3.05 7.40 19.84
C ASN A 155 -4.27 7.43 18.92
N GLN A 156 -5.28 6.61 19.19
CA GLN A 156 -6.53 6.59 18.44
C GLN A 156 -7.18 7.98 18.47
N GLY A 157 -7.80 8.36 17.35
CA GLY A 157 -8.40 9.70 17.18
C GLY A 157 -7.41 10.82 16.85
N LYS A 158 -6.09 10.57 16.84
CA LYS A 158 -5.11 11.51 16.29
C LYS A 158 -5.16 11.47 14.78
N VAL A 159 -5.90 12.38 14.19
CA VAL A 159 -6.05 12.46 12.73
C VAL A 159 -4.96 13.37 12.16
N TRP A 160 -4.28 12.93 11.10
CA TRP A 160 -3.43 13.83 10.34
C TRP A 160 -4.27 14.92 9.69
N LYS A 161 -3.83 16.16 9.78
CA LYS A 161 -4.52 17.30 9.16
C LYS A 161 -4.70 17.13 7.64
N ILE A 162 -3.91 16.30 7.01
CA ILE A 162 -4.03 15.91 5.60
C ILE A 162 -5.35 15.18 5.33
N ASN A 163 -5.83 14.31 6.24
CA ASN A 163 -7.09 13.59 6.08
C ASN A 163 -8.33 14.45 6.30
N GLN A 164 -8.17 15.62 6.87
CA GLN A 164 -9.25 16.61 7.00
C GLN A 164 -9.45 17.44 5.73
N TRP A 165 -8.93 16.97 4.58
CA TRP A 165 -9.03 17.70 3.31
C TRP A 165 -10.48 17.96 2.89
N GLU A 166 -11.41 17.06 3.17
CA GLU A 166 -12.83 17.23 2.90
C GLU A 166 -13.49 18.30 3.79
N THR A 167 -13.03 18.43 5.02
CA THR A 167 -13.57 19.44 5.97
C THR A 167 -13.02 20.85 5.69
N TYR A 168 -11.91 20.96 4.98
CA TYR A 168 -11.34 22.23 4.52
C TYR A 168 -11.86 22.58 3.12
N GLY A 169 -13.19 22.60 2.94
CA GLY A 169 -13.79 23.16 1.72
C GLY A 169 -13.15 24.51 1.39
N VAL A 170 -12.70 24.61 0.16
CA VAL A 170 -12.38 25.77 -0.70
C VAL A 170 -11.96 27.13 -0.06
N LYS A 171 -12.17 27.40 1.22
CA LYS A 171 -12.00 28.72 1.85
C LYS A 171 -10.67 29.01 2.54
N ALA A 172 -9.76 28.07 2.68
CA ALA A 172 -8.45 28.37 3.27
C ALA A 172 -7.37 28.52 2.20
N LYS A 173 -7.21 29.70 1.63
CA LYS A 173 -5.94 30.18 1.06
C LYS A 173 -4.91 30.27 2.20
N SER A 174 -4.49 29.13 2.73
CA SER A 174 -3.46 29.08 3.76
C SER A 174 -2.11 29.28 3.07
N LYS A 175 -1.31 30.23 3.54
CA LYS A 175 0.11 30.42 3.13
C LYS A 175 0.90 29.11 3.11
N LYS A 176 0.51 28.13 3.96
CA LYS A 176 1.13 26.78 3.98
C LYS A 176 0.78 25.94 2.76
N LYS A 177 -0.42 26.06 2.16
CA LYS A 177 -0.80 25.34 0.93
C LYS A 177 -0.06 25.89 -0.28
N GLU A 178 0.05 27.22 -0.34
CA GLU A 178 0.82 27.92 -1.37
C GLU A 178 2.30 27.56 -1.28
N LEU A 179 2.88 27.55 -0.07
CA LEU A 179 4.24 27.10 0.16
C LEU A 179 4.46 25.64 -0.26
N LEU A 180 3.54 24.73 0.10
CA LEU A 180 3.63 23.31 -0.27
C LEU A 180 3.50 23.11 -1.78
N PHE A 181 2.58 23.83 -2.42
CA PHE A 181 2.40 23.81 -3.86
C PHE A 181 3.64 24.32 -4.59
N ASN A 182 4.15 25.48 -4.17
CA ASN A 182 5.38 26.06 -4.74
C ASN A 182 6.59 25.14 -4.53
N PHE A 183 6.74 24.54 -3.33
CA PHE A 183 7.79 23.57 -3.06
C PHE A 183 7.66 22.35 -3.96
N SER A 184 6.45 21.77 -4.11
CA SER A 184 6.22 20.62 -4.99
C SER A 184 6.48 20.95 -6.45
N ALA A 185 6.12 22.16 -6.92
CA ALA A 185 6.38 22.60 -8.26
C ALA A 185 7.88 22.79 -8.51
N ILE A 186 8.59 23.47 -7.59
CA ILE A 186 10.04 23.66 -7.66
C ILE A 186 10.76 22.31 -7.63
N PHE A 187 10.36 21.41 -6.69
CA PHE A 187 10.93 20.08 -6.59
C PHE A 187 10.72 19.30 -7.89
N GLY A 188 9.50 19.35 -8.47
CA GLY A 188 9.21 18.75 -9.76
C GLY A 188 10.14 19.28 -10.86
N VAL A 189 10.27 20.60 -10.98
CA VAL A 189 11.15 21.24 -11.97
C VAL A 189 12.61 20.80 -11.79
N VAL A 190 13.14 20.86 -10.55
CA VAL A 190 14.53 20.49 -10.23
C VAL A 190 14.82 19.03 -10.52
N MET A 191 13.85 18.13 -10.30
CA MET A 191 14.04 16.69 -10.55
C MET A 191 13.82 16.32 -12.00
N PHE A 192 12.79 16.86 -12.65
CA PHE A 192 12.40 16.42 -13.99
C PHE A 192 13.14 17.12 -15.14
N ILE A 193 13.52 18.39 -15.00
CA ILE A 193 14.24 19.07 -16.10
C ILE A 193 15.61 18.43 -16.36
N PRO A 194 16.49 18.22 -15.36
CA PRO A 194 17.74 17.50 -15.60
C PRO A 194 17.52 16.07 -16.11
N ALA A 195 16.50 15.37 -15.60
CA ALA A 195 16.16 14.02 -16.04
C ALA A 195 15.73 13.97 -17.51
N LEU A 196 14.93 14.96 -17.97
CA LEU A 196 14.55 15.12 -19.37
C LEU A 196 15.76 15.33 -20.27
N LEU A 197 16.72 16.15 -19.82
CA LEU A 197 17.94 16.46 -20.59
C LEU A 197 18.90 15.27 -20.65
N THR A 198 18.93 14.43 -19.64
CA THR A 198 19.86 13.29 -19.53
C THR A 198 19.24 11.95 -19.92
N GLY A 199 17.94 11.90 -20.23
CA GLY A 199 17.23 10.66 -20.55
C GLY A 199 16.81 9.81 -19.32
N TYR A 200 17.13 10.23 -18.09
CA TYR A 200 16.84 9.47 -16.84
C TYR A 200 15.43 9.68 -16.28
N VAL A 201 14.47 10.14 -17.08
CA VAL A 201 13.08 10.38 -16.59
C VAL A 201 12.46 9.12 -16.03
N VAL A 202 12.61 7.99 -16.73
CA VAL A 202 12.04 6.69 -16.33
C VAL A 202 12.61 6.24 -14.99
N ASN A 203 13.93 6.35 -14.81
CA ASN A 203 14.62 5.95 -13.58
C ASN A 203 14.13 6.77 -12.37
N ILE A 204 14.02 8.09 -12.51
CA ILE A 204 13.53 8.99 -11.46
C ILE A 204 12.05 8.67 -11.13
N MET A 205 11.23 8.46 -12.16
CA MET A 205 9.83 8.06 -11.96
C MET A 205 9.73 6.74 -11.20
N GLY A 206 10.58 5.75 -11.52
CA GLY A 206 10.65 4.48 -10.78
C GLY A 206 10.93 4.68 -9.29
N VAL A 207 11.88 5.54 -8.93
CA VAL A 207 12.16 5.86 -7.52
C VAL A 207 10.97 6.54 -6.85
N LEU A 208 10.39 7.57 -7.47
CA LEU A 208 9.28 8.34 -6.90
C LEU A 208 8.03 7.49 -6.70
N LEU A 209 7.65 6.68 -7.70
CA LEU A 209 6.51 5.78 -7.60
C LEU A 209 6.77 4.67 -6.56
N GLY A 210 7.96 4.12 -6.51
CA GLY A 210 8.34 3.13 -5.50
C GLY A 210 8.20 3.69 -4.08
N ILE A 211 8.69 4.90 -3.82
CA ILE A 211 8.51 5.58 -2.53
C ILE A 211 7.03 5.82 -2.25
N LEU A 212 6.27 6.34 -3.23
CA LEU A 212 4.84 6.61 -3.07
C LEU A 212 4.07 5.34 -2.68
N PHE A 213 4.25 4.25 -3.40
CA PHE A 213 3.56 2.99 -3.12
C PHE A 213 3.99 2.41 -1.76
N THR A 214 5.29 2.46 -1.47
CA THR A 214 5.84 1.94 -0.21
C THR A 214 5.39 2.74 1.01
N LEU A 215 5.05 4.02 0.87
CA LEU A 215 4.53 4.84 1.97
C LEU A 215 3.00 4.74 2.12
N THR A 216 2.25 4.51 1.04
CA THR A 216 0.79 4.57 1.07
C THR A 216 0.13 3.22 1.36
N PHE A 217 0.52 2.16 0.69
CA PHE A 217 -0.11 0.85 0.84
C PHE A 217 0.02 0.21 2.24
N PRO A 218 1.10 0.43 3.01
CA PRO A 218 1.16 -0.06 4.40
C PRO A 218 -0.01 0.37 5.27
N ALA A 219 -0.63 1.54 4.99
CA ALA A 219 -1.82 1.97 5.69
C ALA A 219 -2.97 0.96 5.53
N VAL A 220 -3.19 0.46 4.32
CA VAL A 220 -4.23 -0.54 4.00
C VAL A 220 -3.89 -1.90 4.63
N VAL A 221 -2.62 -2.31 4.56
CA VAL A 221 -2.15 -3.56 5.17
C VAL A 221 -2.38 -3.56 6.68
N ILE A 222 -1.97 -2.49 7.36
CA ILE A 222 -2.11 -2.36 8.82
C ILE A 222 -3.58 -2.24 9.22
N ASP A 223 -4.41 -1.51 8.47
CA ASP A 223 -5.83 -1.41 8.76
C ASP A 223 -6.55 -2.76 8.61
N ALA A 224 -6.22 -3.53 7.57
CA ALA A 224 -6.75 -4.88 7.39
C ALA A 224 -6.34 -5.82 8.53
N ILE A 225 -5.08 -5.79 8.98
CA ILE A 225 -4.60 -6.56 10.12
C ILE A 225 -5.33 -6.15 11.40
N TYR A 226 -5.49 -4.84 11.61
CA TYR A 226 -6.21 -4.32 12.77
C TYR A 226 -7.69 -4.75 12.74
N ALA A 227 -8.35 -4.72 11.57
CA ALA A 227 -9.70 -5.23 11.40
C ALA A 227 -9.82 -6.71 11.78
N ALA A 228 -8.86 -7.55 11.35
CA ALA A 228 -8.83 -8.96 11.73
C ALA A 228 -8.71 -9.16 13.25
N ILE A 229 -7.86 -8.37 13.92
CA ILE A 229 -7.68 -8.40 15.37
C ILE A 229 -8.94 -7.91 16.09
N TYR A 230 -9.55 -6.82 15.57
CA TYR A 230 -10.75 -6.25 16.13
C TYR A 230 -11.93 -7.25 16.14
N ILE A 231 -12.19 -7.92 15.01
CA ILE A 231 -13.24 -8.96 14.91
C ILE A 231 -13.00 -10.12 15.88
N LYS A 232 -11.76 -10.56 16.05
CA LYS A 232 -11.44 -11.61 17.01
C LYS A 232 -11.77 -11.21 18.46
N LYS A 233 -11.67 -9.92 18.78
CA LYS A 233 -11.97 -9.38 20.12
C LYS A 233 -13.45 -9.05 20.30
N HIS A 234 -14.16 -8.73 19.23
CA HIS A 234 -15.55 -8.27 19.21
C HIS A 234 -16.37 -9.07 18.19
N PRO A 235 -16.60 -10.39 18.42
CA PRO A 235 -17.27 -11.27 17.44
C PRO A 235 -18.73 -10.86 17.15
N ASP A 236 -19.37 -10.17 18.08
CA ASP A 236 -20.77 -9.74 17.99
C ASP A 236 -20.95 -8.34 17.37
N SER A 237 -19.88 -7.70 16.88
CA SER A 237 -19.99 -6.38 16.26
C SER A 237 -20.52 -6.49 14.83
N ASP A 238 -21.68 -5.87 14.58
CA ASP A 238 -22.30 -5.80 13.23
C ASP A 238 -21.57 -4.83 12.27
N GLU A 239 -20.62 -4.04 12.78
CA GLU A 239 -19.95 -2.96 12.05
C GLU A 239 -19.06 -3.40 10.89
N LEU A 240 -18.83 -4.70 10.72
CA LEU A 240 -17.94 -5.27 9.70
C LEU A 240 -18.67 -6.30 8.82
N ALA A 241 -19.98 -6.19 8.73
CA ALA A 241 -20.82 -7.01 7.85
C ALA A 241 -20.84 -6.48 6.41
#